data_4c234351394d9fd88343fdf299ef46ae
#
_entry.id   4c234351394d9fd88343fdf299ef46ae
#
_cell.length_a   1.000
_cell.length_b   1.000
_cell.length_c   1.000
_cell.angle_alpha   90.00
_cell.angle_beta   90.00
_cell.angle_gamma   90.00
#
_symmetry.space_group_name_H-M   'P 1'
#
loop_
_entity.id
_entity.type
_entity.pdbx_description
1 polymer ?
#
loop_
_entity_poly.entity_id
_entity_poly.type
_entity_poly.pdbx_seq_one_letter_code
_entity_poly.pdbx_strand_id
1 'polypeptide(L)'
;MVVKNRIGGRINTSEFCGDQIELGATWIHGIGGSPLHKIAQQTHSLLSDKPWECMDGNSSDQTTITIAEGGFHLDPSIVNPITRLFKNLMDHAQGKNQKNNITERDTTARGDEFLHSFCKKVSTRVGSAGLSIGSFLRGGLDAYWDSSKDQEEFKGCGIWNRKLLEEAIFAMHENTQRTYTSAGDLLNLDYNAESEYQMFPGEEITIAKGYLSIIEYLASALPPGVIQLGRKVTRIQWQPERHEQNGFCSSRPVKLHFCDGSVMHADHVIITVSLGVLKAAIGDDQGMFQPPLPNYKAEAISRLGFGVVNKLFMQLSPTTHHCKDGHHRPKRFPYLQLVFHSPHSEMRHKKIPWWMRRSPTLCPIYKNSSVLLCWFAGEEAKALESLKDEEIINGASDTFSSFLCSGYSYNEVQFSKVLKTKWATDPLFLGSYSYVAVGSSGEDFDTMAEPLPRESTSSPPLQILFAGEATHRTHYSTTHGAYFSGLREANRLLQHYHSLGIYNN
;
A
#
# COMPACT_ATOMS: atom_id res chain seq x y z
N MET A 1 -6.35 11.11 20.92
CA MET A 1 -6.09 9.90 21.76
C MET A 1 -5.50 8.82 20.89
N VAL A 2 -4.52 8.10 21.37
CA VAL A 2 -3.78 7.08 20.60
C VAL A 2 -3.81 5.77 21.37
N VAL A 3 -4.20 4.68 20.71
CA VAL A 3 -4.36 3.38 21.37
C VAL A 3 -3.01 2.71 21.69
N LYS A 4 -1.99 2.90 20.83
CA LYS A 4 -0.61 2.41 21.05
C LYS A 4 0.17 3.33 21.98
N ASN A 5 1.31 2.85 22.46
CA ASN A 5 2.27 3.66 23.24
C ASN A 5 3.18 4.50 22.32
N ARG A 6 2.75 4.78 21.11
CA ARG A 6 3.44 5.61 20.11
C ARG A 6 2.46 6.35 19.22
N ILE A 7 2.89 7.48 18.67
CA ILE A 7 2.20 8.21 17.60
C ILE A 7 2.48 7.58 16.23
N GLY A 8 1.89 8.11 15.17
CA GLY A 8 2.16 7.75 13.76
C GLY A 8 1.22 6.71 13.15
N GLY A 9 0.53 5.89 13.96
CA GLY A 9 -0.42 4.90 13.42
C GLY A 9 0.26 3.92 12.46
N ARG A 10 -0.12 3.98 11.16
CA ARG A 10 0.47 3.18 10.06
C ARG A 10 1.81 3.71 9.52
N ILE A 11 2.32 4.81 10.07
CA ILE A 11 3.70 5.26 9.92
C ILE A 11 4.47 4.71 11.12
N ASN A 12 5.52 3.95 10.89
CA ASN A 12 6.28 3.28 11.94
C ASN A 12 7.72 3.03 11.49
N THR A 13 8.59 3.97 11.78
CA THR A 13 10.05 3.82 11.62
C THR A 13 10.59 3.01 12.79
N SER A 14 11.47 2.07 12.54
CA SER A 14 12.07 1.14 13.51
C SER A 14 13.52 0.83 13.14
N GLU A 15 14.14 -0.09 13.85
CA GLU A 15 15.48 -0.58 13.56
C GLU A 15 15.47 -2.11 13.45
N PHE A 16 16.28 -2.64 12.54
CA PHE A 16 16.53 -4.05 12.40
C PHE A 16 17.99 -4.31 12.01
N CYS A 17 18.71 -5.04 12.85
CA CYS A 17 20.11 -5.42 12.63
C CYS A 17 21.06 -4.22 12.39
N GLY A 18 20.81 -3.10 13.05
CA GLY A 18 21.61 -1.87 12.94
C GLY A 18 21.18 -0.93 11.82
N ASP A 19 20.24 -1.34 10.97
CA ASP A 19 19.67 -0.51 9.91
C ASP A 19 18.31 0.06 10.30
N GLN A 20 18.07 1.34 9.98
CA GLN A 20 16.74 1.94 10.09
C GLN A 20 15.81 1.34 9.04
N ILE A 21 14.60 0.98 9.43
CA ILE A 21 13.59 0.39 8.54
C ILE A 21 12.24 1.07 8.69
N GLU A 22 11.44 1.00 7.63
CA GLU A 22 10.06 1.43 7.62
C GLU A 22 9.10 0.23 7.66
N LEU A 23 8.45 0.02 8.80
CA LEU A 23 7.45 -1.05 8.95
C LEU A 23 6.12 -0.68 8.29
N GLY A 24 5.80 0.61 8.21
CA GLY A 24 4.60 1.15 7.57
C GLY A 24 4.88 1.87 6.25
N ALA A 25 4.33 3.07 6.11
CA ALA A 25 4.56 3.92 4.95
C ALA A 25 6.06 4.20 4.76
N THR A 26 6.51 4.19 3.50
CA THR A 26 7.93 4.31 3.14
C THR A 26 8.19 5.50 2.24
N TRP A 27 7.32 5.74 1.25
CA TRP A 27 7.55 6.74 0.20
C TRP A 27 6.68 7.97 0.34
N ILE A 28 7.25 9.11 -0.07
CA ILE A 28 6.48 10.27 -0.50
C ILE A 28 6.22 10.08 -1.99
N HIS A 29 4.96 9.84 -2.35
CA HIS A 29 4.54 9.62 -3.73
C HIS A 29 4.42 10.94 -4.47
N GLY A 30 5.45 11.27 -5.28
CA GLY A 30 5.59 12.52 -6.02
C GLY A 30 5.95 13.72 -5.13
N ILE A 31 7.06 14.38 -5.49
CA ILE A 31 7.60 15.52 -4.73
C ILE A 31 6.99 16.86 -5.16
N GLY A 32 6.41 16.92 -6.38
CA GLY A 32 5.90 18.14 -6.99
C GLY A 32 4.58 18.61 -6.39
N GLY A 33 4.63 19.38 -5.31
CA GLY A 33 3.45 19.92 -4.62
C GLY A 33 3.00 19.12 -3.40
N SER A 34 3.66 18.01 -3.07
CA SER A 34 3.35 17.20 -1.89
C SER A 34 3.55 18.00 -0.59
N PRO A 35 2.53 18.10 0.28
CA PRO A 35 2.67 18.77 1.57
C PRO A 35 3.68 18.06 2.48
N LEU A 36 3.78 16.74 2.38
CA LEU A 36 4.71 15.96 3.20
C LEU A 36 6.17 16.16 2.75
N HIS A 37 6.39 16.30 1.45
CA HIS A 37 7.72 16.69 0.94
C HIS A 37 8.13 18.06 1.47
N LYS A 38 7.21 19.03 1.46
CA LYS A 38 7.48 20.37 2.02
C LYS A 38 7.82 20.29 3.51
N ILE A 39 7.10 19.51 4.30
CA ILE A 39 7.40 19.30 5.71
C ILE A 39 8.76 18.61 5.88
N ALA A 40 9.05 17.58 5.11
CA ALA A 40 10.33 16.86 5.17
C ALA A 40 11.52 17.77 4.85
N GLN A 41 11.37 18.72 3.92
CA GLN A 41 12.37 19.76 3.64
C GLN A 41 12.52 20.71 4.82
N GLN A 42 11.43 21.23 5.37
CA GLN A 42 11.45 22.17 6.51
C GLN A 42 12.09 21.58 7.77
N THR A 43 11.92 20.28 7.98
CA THR A 43 12.47 19.55 9.12
C THR A 43 13.87 19.00 8.87
N HIS A 44 14.42 19.20 7.68
CA HIS A 44 15.67 18.58 7.24
C HIS A 44 15.66 17.04 7.38
N SER A 45 14.51 16.42 7.24
CA SER A 45 14.34 14.97 7.38
C SER A 45 14.86 14.20 6.15
N LEU A 46 15.07 14.89 5.04
CA LEU A 46 15.68 14.33 3.81
C LEU A 46 17.21 14.33 3.85
N LEU A 47 17.81 15.03 4.81
CA LEU A 47 19.26 15.12 4.95
C LEU A 47 19.76 14.04 5.89
N SER A 48 20.82 13.34 5.47
CA SER A 48 21.51 12.35 6.28
C SER A 48 23.01 12.44 6.05
N ASP A 49 23.79 12.24 7.13
CA ASP A 49 25.24 12.06 7.08
C ASP A 49 25.62 10.69 6.48
N LYS A 50 24.65 9.80 6.35
CA LYS A 50 24.80 8.49 5.73
C LYS A 50 24.15 8.50 4.34
N PRO A 51 24.94 8.60 3.26
CA PRO A 51 24.39 8.77 1.91
C PRO A 51 23.62 7.56 1.34
N TRP A 52 23.53 6.46 2.10
CA TRP A 52 22.82 5.25 1.73
C TRP A 52 21.46 5.07 2.47
N GLU A 53 21.02 6.05 3.25
CA GLU A 53 19.76 5.95 4.01
C GLU A 53 18.49 6.22 3.19
N CYS A 54 18.56 6.15 1.87
CA CYS A 54 17.38 6.12 1.03
C CYS A 54 16.95 4.67 0.80
N MET A 55 15.85 4.29 1.40
CA MET A 55 15.27 2.94 1.37
C MET A 55 14.44 2.72 0.10
N ASP A 56 14.98 3.09 -1.07
CA ASP A 56 14.25 2.99 -2.33
C ASP A 56 14.55 1.71 -3.13
N GLY A 57 15.62 0.96 -2.74
CA GLY A 57 16.03 -0.25 -3.44
C GLY A 57 16.40 -0.04 -4.92
N ASN A 58 16.11 1.13 -5.46
CA ASN A 58 16.17 1.48 -6.87
C ASN A 58 17.11 2.67 -7.10
N SER A 59 18.37 2.54 -6.65
CA SER A 59 19.37 3.55 -7.00
C SER A 59 19.75 3.40 -8.48
N SER A 60 19.90 4.50 -9.19
CA SER A 60 20.33 4.58 -10.60
C SER A 60 21.61 3.77 -10.91
N ASP A 61 22.38 3.41 -9.90
CA ASP A 61 23.60 2.60 -9.96
C ASP A 61 23.37 1.10 -9.74
N GLN A 62 22.13 0.65 -9.45
CA GLN A 62 21.86 -0.75 -9.13
C GLN A 62 21.27 -1.46 -10.34
N THR A 63 21.99 -2.47 -10.84
CA THR A 63 21.51 -3.31 -11.93
C THR A 63 20.33 -4.15 -11.41
N THR A 64 19.15 -3.89 -11.93
CA THR A 64 17.99 -4.77 -11.73
C THR A 64 18.19 -6.05 -12.53
N ILE A 65 18.07 -7.19 -11.89
CA ILE A 65 18.21 -8.50 -12.51
C ILE A 65 16.87 -9.20 -12.47
N THR A 66 16.32 -9.51 -13.64
CA THR A 66 15.14 -10.34 -13.74
C THR A 66 15.58 -11.80 -13.88
N ILE A 67 15.12 -12.64 -12.98
CA ILE A 67 15.50 -14.05 -12.91
C ILE A 67 14.25 -14.93 -12.84
N ALA A 68 14.21 -15.96 -13.68
CA ALA A 68 13.15 -16.93 -13.67
C ALA A 68 13.48 -18.11 -12.76
N GLU A 69 12.45 -18.75 -12.23
CA GLU A 69 12.55 -19.93 -11.38
C GLU A 69 13.38 -21.00 -12.08
N GLY A 70 14.34 -21.57 -11.34
CA GLY A 70 15.36 -22.47 -11.90
C GLY A 70 16.69 -21.77 -12.23
N GLY A 71 16.83 -20.48 -11.87
CA GLY A 71 18.08 -19.73 -12.01
C GLY A 71 18.35 -19.15 -13.40
N PHE A 72 17.33 -19.00 -14.22
CA PHE A 72 17.47 -18.48 -15.57
C PHE A 72 17.47 -16.96 -15.55
N HIS A 73 18.59 -16.34 -15.85
CA HIS A 73 18.70 -14.88 -16.07
C HIS A 73 17.99 -14.51 -17.37
N LEU A 74 17.05 -13.57 -17.25
CA LEU A 74 16.29 -13.11 -18.40
C LEU A 74 16.94 -11.88 -19.01
N ASP A 75 17.21 -11.97 -20.32
CA ASP A 75 17.70 -10.84 -21.09
C ASP A 75 16.62 -9.74 -21.17
N PRO A 76 17.01 -8.45 -21.13
CA PRO A 76 16.06 -7.34 -21.29
C PRO A 76 15.23 -7.41 -22.57
N SER A 77 15.72 -8.02 -23.65
CA SER A 77 14.96 -8.22 -24.89
C SER A 77 13.73 -9.12 -24.72
N ILE A 78 13.76 -10.01 -23.72
CA ILE A 78 12.63 -10.89 -23.35
C ILE A 78 11.69 -10.17 -22.38
N VAL A 79 12.24 -9.46 -21.41
CA VAL A 79 11.48 -8.83 -20.31
C VAL A 79 10.79 -7.54 -20.75
N ASN A 80 11.51 -6.66 -21.48
CA ASN A 80 11.05 -5.32 -21.80
C ASN A 80 9.74 -5.26 -22.60
N PRO A 81 9.48 -6.14 -23.60
CA PRO A 81 8.21 -6.12 -24.33
C PRO A 81 7.01 -6.32 -23.41
N ILE A 82 7.07 -7.25 -22.47
CA ILE A 82 5.97 -7.55 -21.54
C ILE A 82 5.85 -6.47 -20.46
N THR A 83 6.97 -5.95 -19.97
CA THR A 83 6.98 -4.80 -19.04
C THR A 83 6.33 -3.57 -19.68
N ARG A 84 6.65 -3.28 -20.96
CA ARG A 84 6.03 -2.18 -21.71
C ARG A 84 4.54 -2.41 -21.92
N LEU A 85 4.14 -3.62 -22.30
CA LEU A 85 2.73 -3.99 -22.44
C LEU A 85 1.96 -3.71 -21.13
N PHE A 86 2.47 -4.25 -20.01
CA PHE A 86 1.83 -4.06 -18.71
C PHE A 86 1.71 -2.57 -18.33
N LYS A 87 2.81 -1.82 -18.49
CA LYS A 87 2.83 -0.37 -18.23
C LYS A 87 1.81 0.37 -19.09
N ASN A 88 1.77 0.12 -20.39
CA ASN A 88 0.86 0.79 -21.31
C ASN A 88 -0.61 0.50 -20.98
N LEU A 89 -0.92 -0.74 -20.56
CA LEU A 89 -2.27 -1.09 -20.09
C LEU A 89 -2.62 -0.34 -18.80
N MET A 90 -1.73 -0.28 -17.83
CA MET A 90 -1.94 0.48 -16.59
C MET A 90 -2.08 1.99 -16.85
N ASP A 91 -1.22 2.57 -17.67
CA ASP A 91 -1.28 3.99 -18.05
C ASP A 91 -2.61 4.33 -18.75
N HIS A 92 -3.14 3.38 -19.53
CA HIS A 92 -4.47 3.52 -20.12
C HIS A 92 -5.58 3.49 -19.08
N ALA A 93 -5.57 2.52 -18.17
CA ALA A 93 -6.55 2.41 -17.09
C ALA A 93 -6.54 3.66 -16.18
N GLN A 94 -5.37 4.25 -15.95
CA GLN A 94 -5.18 5.48 -15.18
C GLN A 94 -5.49 6.77 -15.97
N GLY A 95 -5.90 6.67 -17.23
CA GLY A 95 -6.24 7.82 -18.07
C GLY A 95 -5.05 8.70 -18.49
N LYS A 96 -3.79 8.23 -18.29
CA LYS A 96 -2.58 9.02 -18.61
C LYS A 96 -2.40 9.22 -20.10
N ASN A 97 -2.76 8.25 -20.93
CA ASN A 97 -2.63 8.32 -22.39
C ASN A 97 -3.60 9.29 -23.06
N GLN A 98 -4.68 9.70 -22.38
CA GLN A 98 -5.61 10.69 -22.90
C GLN A 98 -5.11 12.13 -22.76
N LYS A 99 -4.16 12.38 -21.84
CA LYS A 99 -3.62 13.72 -21.55
C LYS A 99 -2.39 14.08 -22.41
N ASN A 100 -1.72 13.09 -23.00
CA ASN A 100 -0.45 13.29 -23.75
C ASN A 100 -0.62 13.27 -25.27
N ASN A 101 -1.70 13.78 -25.79
CA ASN A 101 -2.01 13.80 -27.24
C ASN A 101 -1.15 14.77 -28.08
N ILE A 102 0.02 15.20 -27.67
CA ILE A 102 0.95 15.94 -28.55
C ILE A 102 2.35 15.92 -27.91
N THR A 103 3.21 15.06 -28.37
CA THR A 103 4.67 15.09 -28.48
C THR A 103 5.28 13.75 -28.08
N GLU A 104 5.51 12.96 -29.06
CA GLU A 104 6.69 12.15 -29.34
C GLU A 104 6.31 11.05 -30.32
N ARG A 105 6.61 11.32 -31.59
CA ARG A 105 6.73 10.30 -32.62
C ARG A 105 7.96 9.49 -32.31
N ASP A 106 7.82 8.46 -31.50
CA ASP A 106 8.80 7.40 -31.44
C ASP A 106 8.22 6.15 -32.11
N THR A 107 8.85 5.87 -33.23
CA THR A 107 8.42 4.93 -34.27
C THR A 107 8.69 3.49 -33.87
N THR A 108 7.68 2.81 -33.32
CA THR A 108 7.55 1.34 -33.43
C THR A 108 6.11 0.98 -33.76
N ALA A 109 5.73 1.25 -35.00
CA ALA A 109 4.33 1.38 -35.47
C ALA A 109 3.48 0.10 -35.51
N ARG A 110 3.97 -1.07 -35.09
CA ARG A 110 3.14 -2.30 -35.06
C ARG A 110 2.69 -2.73 -33.67
N GLY A 111 3.44 -2.34 -32.61
CA GLY A 111 3.12 -2.73 -31.23
C GLY A 111 1.97 -1.95 -30.59
N ASP A 112 1.68 -0.75 -31.08
CA ASP A 112 0.69 0.16 -30.46
C ASP A 112 -0.71 0.01 -31.07
N GLU A 113 -0.82 -0.50 -32.30
CA GLU A 113 -2.09 -0.57 -33.03
C GLU A 113 -3.06 -1.60 -32.44
N PHE A 114 -2.57 -2.78 -32.01
CA PHE A 114 -3.40 -3.79 -31.36
C PHE A 114 -3.88 -3.30 -29.98
N LEU A 115 -2.97 -2.65 -29.22
CA LEU A 115 -3.29 -2.12 -27.91
C LEU A 115 -4.35 -1.03 -27.99
N HIS A 116 -4.21 -0.10 -28.94
CA HIS A 116 -5.21 0.94 -29.20
C HIS A 116 -6.57 0.32 -29.58
N SER A 117 -6.58 -0.68 -30.47
CA SER A 117 -7.79 -1.41 -30.87
C SER A 117 -8.44 -2.14 -29.69
N PHE A 118 -7.64 -2.81 -28.84
CA PHE A 118 -8.11 -3.48 -27.63
C PHE A 118 -8.70 -2.47 -26.65
N CYS A 119 -7.96 -1.43 -26.29
CA CYS A 119 -8.41 -0.40 -25.37
C CYS A 119 -9.69 0.31 -25.85
N LYS A 120 -9.79 0.58 -27.16
CA LYS A 120 -11.01 1.14 -27.76
C LYS A 120 -12.21 0.20 -27.60
N LYS A 121 -12.04 -1.12 -27.83
CA LYS A 121 -13.11 -2.11 -27.61
C LYS A 121 -13.53 -2.18 -26.15
N VAL A 122 -12.60 -2.06 -25.20
CA VAL A 122 -12.91 -2.03 -23.77
C VAL A 122 -13.61 -0.72 -23.42
N SER A 123 -13.14 0.44 -23.90
CA SER A 123 -13.73 1.74 -23.63
C SER A 123 -15.19 1.84 -24.11
N THR A 124 -15.57 1.13 -25.17
CA THR A 124 -16.98 1.04 -25.60
C THR A 124 -17.86 0.18 -24.67
N ARG A 125 -17.24 -0.65 -23.82
CA ARG A 125 -17.89 -1.42 -22.75
C ARG A 125 -17.80 -0.73 -21.38
N VAL A 126 -17.03 0.35 -21.26
CA VAL A 126 -16.92 1.19 -20.05
C VAL A 126 -18.30 1.79 -19.76
N GLY A 127 -18.85 1.42 -18.61
CA GLY A 127 -20.25 1.65 -18.24
C GLY A 127 -20.97 0.34 -17.86
N SER A 128 -20.43 -0.83 -18.24
CA SER A 128 -20.85 -2.10 -17.64
C SER A 128 -20.27 -2.21 -16.23
N ALA A 129 -21.13 -2.15 -15.23
CA ALA A 129 -20.77 -2.42 -13.84
C ALA A 129 -20.00 -3.75 -13.75
N GLY A 130 -18.81 -3.73 -13.13
CA GLY A 130 -18.08 -4.95 -12.78
C GLY A 130 -16.80 -5.24 -13.54
N LEU A 131 -16.25 -4.32 -14.36
CA LEU A 131 -14.94 -4.52 -14.95
C LEU A 131 -13.84 -4.29 -13.89
N SER A 132 -12.96 -5.28 -13.73
CA SER A 132 -11.79 -5.19 -12.85
C SER A 132 -10.50 -4.88 -13.62
N ILE A 133 -9.52 -4.31 -12.92
CA ILE A 133 -8.16 -4.14 -13.46
C ILE A 133 -7.58 -5.50 -13.87
N GLY A 134 -7.74 -6.54 -13.05
CA GLY A 134 -7.25 -7.88 -13.39
C GLY A 134 -7.82 -8.41 -14.70
N SER A 135 -9.15 -8.30 -14.91
CA SER A 135 -9.77 -8.73 -16.18
C SER A 135 -9.30 -7.91 -17.38
N PHE A 136 -9.13 -6.60 -17.19
CA PHE A 136 -8.61 -5.72 -18.25
C PHE A 136 -7.18 -6.09 -18.64
N LEU A 137 -6.28 -6.24 -17.67
CA LEU A 137 -4.88 -6.59 -17.90
C LEU A 137 -4.74 -7.94 -18.60
N ARG A 138 -5.47 -8.96 -18.14
CA ARG A 138 -5.46 -10.30 -18.76
C ARG A 138 -6.00 -10.28 -20.17
N GLY A 139 -7.08 -9.55 -20.43
CA GLY A 139 -7.59 -9.36 -21.80
C GLY A 139 -6.58 -8.65 -22.71
N GLY A 140 -5.77 -7.73 -22.18
CA GLY A 140 -4.67 -7.08 -22.91
C GLY A 140 -3.55 -8.05 -23.26
N LEU A 141 -3.17 -8.94 -22.35
CA LEU A 141 -2.18 -10.00 -22.61
C LEU A 141 -2.67 -10.98 -23.67
N ASP A 142 -3.94 -11.41 -23.61
CA ASP A 142 -4.53 -12.29 -24.64
C ASP A 142 -4.53 -11.63 -26.02
N ALA A 143 -4.88 -10.34 -26.12
CA ALA A 143 -4.84 -9.59 -27.36
C ALA A 143 -3.41 -9.45 -27.93
N TYR A 144 -2.41 -9.29 -27.04
CA TYR A 144 -1.00 -9.29 -27.43
C TYR A 144 -0.60 -10.63 -28.06
N TRP A 145 -0.94 -11.75 -27.43
CA TRP A 145 -0.63 -13.07 -27.99
C TRP A 145 -1.33 -13.33 -29.33
N ASP A 146 -2.58 -12.89 -29.46
CA ASP A 146 -3.31 -13.01 -30.74
C ASP A 146 -2.65 -12.25 -31.89
N SER A 147 -2.02 -11.10 -31.57
CA SER A 147 -1.30 -10.29 -32.56
C SER A 147 0.11 -10.79 -32.86
N SER A 148 0.63 -11.72 -32.06
CA SER A 148 2.04 -12.13 -32.05
C SER A 148 2.24 -13.61 -32.38
N LYS A 149 1.28 -14.25 -33.08
CA LYS A 149 1.23 -15.71 -33.32
C LYS A 149 2.44 -16.29 -34.08
N ASP A 150 3.16 -15.46 -34.83
CA ASP A 150 4.28 -15.89 -35.68
C ASP A 150 5.67 -15.64 -35.05
N GLN A 151 5.74 -15.35 -33.76
CA GLN A 151 7.01 -15.09 -33.11
C GLN A 151 7.76 -16.37 -32.74
N GLU A 152 9.09 -16.35 -32.95
CA GLU A 152 9.97 -17.49 -32.64
C GLU A 152 10.05 -17.80 -31.16
N GLU A 153 10.29 -19.08 -30.81
CA GLU A 153 10.54 -19.55 -29.46
C GLU A 153 11.86 -19.01 -28.88
N PHE A 154 11.90 -18.75 -27.58
CA PHE A 154 13.12 -18.36 -26.88
C PHE A 154 14.09 -19.55 -26.79
N LYS A 155 15.38 -19.27 -27.01
CA LYS A 155 16.45 -20.25 -26.85
C LYS A 155 17.17 -20.05 -25.54
N GLY A 156 17.61 -21.15 -24.91
CA GLY A 156 18.45 -21.10 -23.70
C GLY A 156 17.72 -20.88 -22.37
N CYS A 157 16.39 -20.92 -22.36
CA CYS A 157 15.58 -20.76 -21.15
C CYS A 157 15.11 -22.09 -20.53
N GLY A 158 15.80 -23.19 -20.82
CA GLY A 158 15.53 -24.51 -20.23
C GLY A 158 14.11 -25.00 -20.52
N ILE A 159 13.33 -25.23 -19.46
CA ILE A 159 11.94 -25.72 -19.53
C ILE A 159 10.92 -24.63 -19.85
N TRP A 160 11.34 -23.36 -19.93
CA TRP A 160 10.48 -22.25 -20.24
C TRP A 160 10.26 -22.13 -21.75
N ASN A 161 9.01 -22.27 -22.20
CA ASN A 161 8.63 -21.84 -23.52
C ASN A 161 8.23 -20.36 -23.50
N ARG A 162 8.13 -19.74 -24.68
CA ARG A 162 7.85 -18.32 -24.82
C ARG A 162 6.60 -17.88 -24.07
N LYS A 163 5.48 -18.57 -24.31
CA LYS A 163 4.18 -18.18 -23.72
C LYS A 163 4.18 -18.29 -22.21
N LEU A 164 4.75 -19.37 -21.65
CA LEU A 164 4.87 -19.53 -20.20
C LEU A 164 5.74 -18.45 -19.56
N LEU A 165 6.81 -18.06 -20.24
CA LEU A 165 7.71 -17.03 -19.73
C LEU A 165 7.08 -15.63 -19.78
N GLU A 166 6.44 -15.28 -20.89
CA GLU A 166 5.71 -14.02 -21.05
C GLU A 166 4.57 -13.89 -20.00
N GLU A 167 3.81 -14.96 -19.78
CA GLU A 167 2.79 -15.02 -18.76
C GLU A 167 3.36 -14.82 -17.34
N ALA A 168 4.48 -15.47 -17.04
CA ALA A 168 5.12 -15.38 -15.73
C ALA A 168 5.73 -13.99 -15.47
N ILE A 169 6.31 -13.34 -16.50
CA ILE A 169 6.78 -11.94 -16.42
C ILE A 169 5.58 -11.01 -16.19
N PHE A 170 4.49 -11.22 -16.91
CA PHE A 170 3.27 -10.44 -16.72
C PHE A 170 2.72 -10.61 -15.29
N ALA A 171 2.65 -11.84 -14.79
CA ALA A 171 2.24 -12.14 -13.41
C ALA A 171 3.16 -11.52 -12.34
N MET A 172 4.46 -11.39 -12.61
CA MET A 172 5.39 -10.65 -11.74
C MET A 172 4.96 -9.19 -11.60
N HIS A 173 4.59 -8.52 -12.69
CA HIS A 173 4.07 -7.15 -12.64
C HIS A 173 2.71 -7.06 -11.96
N GLU A 174 1.81 -8.02 -12.17
CA GLU A 174 0.55 -8.10 -11.41
C GLU A 174 0.81 -8.22 -9.90
N ASN A 175 1.77 -9.05 -9.49
CA ASN A 175 2.14 -9.19 -8.10
C ASN A 175 2.73 -7.89 -7.51
N THR A 176 3.50 -7.14 -8.28
CA THR A 176 3.96 -5.79 -7.91
C THR A 176 2.77 -4.84 -7.73
N GLN A 177 1.83 -4.83 -8.67
CA GLN A 177 0.64 -3.98 -8.59
C GLN A 177 -0.25 -4.32 -7.38
N ARG A 178 -0.33 -5.59 -6.98
CA ARG A 178 -1.02 -6.01 -5.74
C ARG A 178 -0.41 -5.36 -4.50
N THR A 179 0.91 -5.19 -4.45
CA THR A 179 1.57 -4.52 -3.32
C THR A 179 1.36 -3.01 -3.34
N TYR A 180 1.17 -2.40 -4.50
CA TYR A 180 0.88 -0.96 -4.61
C TYR A 180 -0.56 -0.63 -4.21
N THR A 181 -1.52 -1.45 -4.61
CA THR A 181 -2.95 -1.21 -4.37
C THR A 181 -3.49 -1.86 -3.10
N SER A 182 -2.75 -2.75 -2.45
CA SER A 182 -3.18 -3.68 -1.41
C SER A 182 -4.27 -4.68 -1.82
N ALA A 183 -4.79 -4.59 -3.03
CA ALA A 183 -5.74 -5.56 -3.54
C ALA A 183 -5.10 -6.96 -3.59
N GLY A 184 -5.57 -7.88 -2.78
CA GLY A 184 -5.05 -9.25 -2.71
C GLY A 184 -5.20 -10.01 -4.03
N ASP A 185 -6.17 -9.59 -4.86
CA ASP A 185 -6.35 -10.00 -6.24
C ASP A 185 -6.78 -8.77 -7.06
N LEU A 186 -6.15 -8.54 -8.23
CA LEU A 186 -6.51 -7.43 -9.12
C LEU A 186 -7.90 -7.58 -9.76
N LEU A 187 -8.49 -8.78 -9.69
CA LEU A 187 -9.90 -8.99 -10.03
C LEU A 187 -10.86 -8.26 -9.09
N ASN A 188 -10.41 -7.89 -7.90
CA ASN A 188 -11.20 -7.13 -6.93
C ASN A 188 -11.04 -5.61 -7.08
N LEU A 189 -10.07 -5.14 -7.88
CA LEU A 189 -9.79 -3.71 -8.07
C LEU A 189 -10.64 -3.17 -9.23
N ASP A 190 -11.43 -2.12 -8.96
CA ASP A 190 -12.33 -1.52 -9.97
C ASP A 190 -11.52 -0.79 -11.05
N TYR A 191 -11.86 -1.05 -12.32
CA TYR A 191 -11.19 -0.44 -13.46
C TYR A 191 -11.49 1.05 -13.60
N ASN A 192 -12.74 1.46 -13.41
CA ASN A 192 -13.17 2.84 -13.67
C ASN A 192 -12.57 3.80 -12.65
N ALA A 193 -12.38 3.35 -11.41
CA ALA A 193 -11.84 4.16 -10.33
C ALA A 193 -10.34 4.46 -10.46
N GLU A 194 -9.58 3.67 -11.21
CA GLU A 194 -8.14 3.91 -11.39
C GLU A 194 -7.84 5.28 -12.03
N SER A 195 -8.72 5.78 -12.90
CA SER A 195 -8.56 7.09 -13.53
C SER A 195 -8.84 8.28 -12.58
N GLU A 196 -9.52 8.04 -11.44
CA GLU A 196 -9.79 9.07 -10.42
C GLU A 196 -8.62 9.25 -9.44
N TYR A 197 -7.76 8.24 -9.32
CA TYR A 197 -6.61 8.31 -8.42
C TYR A 197 -5.59 9.33 -8.91
N GLN A 198 -5.14 10.20 -8.01
CA GLN A 198 -4.20 11.28 -8.34
C GLN A 198 -2.92 11.14 -7.53
N MET A 199 -1.83 11.19 -8.24
CA MET A 199 -0.49 11.29 -7.65
C MET A 199 0.09 12.67 -7.88
N PHE A 200 0.92 13.15 -6.97
CA PHE A 200 1.73 14.33 -7.23
C PHE A 200 2.77 14.02 -8.32
N PRO A 201 3.10 15.00 -9.18
CA PRO A 201 4.13 14.81 -10.18
C PRO A 201 5.53 14.74 -9.54
N GLY A 202 6.49 14.23 -10.30
CA GLY A 202 7.89 14.12 -9.89
C GLY A 202 8.24 12.77 -9.28
N GLU A 203 9.40 12.70 -8.68
CA GLU A 203 9.97 11.46 -8.16
C GLU A 203 9.26 10.97 -6.89
N GLU A 204 9.29 9.67 -6.69
CA GLU A 204 8.96 9.05 -5.41
C GLU A 204 10.24 8.93 -4.58
N ILE A 205 10.19 9.42 -3.34
CA ILE A 205 11.37 9.43 -2.47
C ILE A 205 11.06 8.82 -1.11
N THR A 206 12.11 8.30 -0.47
CA THR A 206 12.09 7.91 0.94
C THR A 206 12.60 9.04 1.83
N ILE A 207 12.44 8.91 3.13
CA ILE A 207 12.82 9.93 4.11
C ILE A 207 14.02 9.44 4.91
N ALA A 208 15.18 10.06 4.70
CA ALA A 208 16.44 9.61 5.28
C ALA A 208 16.44 9.50 6.81
N LYS A 209 15.74 10.40 7.52
CA LYS A 209 15.57 10.33 8.98
C LYS A 209 14.37 9.47 9.43
N GLY A 210 13.74 8.78 8.50
CA GLY A 210 12.53 7.99 8.72
C GLY A 210 11.25 8.81 8.65
N TYR A 211 10.18 8.15 8.23
CA TYR A 211 8.88 8.80 8.04
C TYR A 211 8.29 9.32 9.37
N LEU A 212 8.62 8.67 10.49
CA LEU A 212 8.14 9.06 11.81
C LEU A 212 8.60 10.48 12.18
N SER A 213 9.73 10.95 11.67
CA SER A 213 10.25 12.31 11.92
C SER A 213 9.27 13.41 11.51
N ILE A 214 8.47 13.20 10.45
CA ILE A 214 7.40 14.12 10.05
C ILE A 214 6.29 14.16 11.10
N ILE A 215 5.90 13.00 11.62
CA ILE A 215 4.84 12.90 12.63
C ILE A 215 5.28 13.52 13.96
N GLU A 216 6.53 13.31 14.35
CA GLU A 216 7.12 13.93 15.54
C GLU A 216 7.16 15.46 15.44
N TYR A 217 7.52 15.97 14.26
CA TYR A 217 7.47 17.41 14.01
C TYR A 217 6.05 17.96 14.14
N LEU A 218 5.06 17.34 13.51
CA LEU A 218 3.67 17.76 13.61
C LEU A 218 3.16 17.69 15.07
N ALA A 219 3.57 16.64 15.78
CA ALA A 219 3.20 16.47 17.19
C ALA A 219 3.87 17.51 18.11
N SER A 220 5.09 17.96 17.78
CA SER A 220 5.84 18.93 18.59
C SER A 220 5.17 20.31 18.67
N ALA A 221 4.29 20.64 17.72
CA ALA A 221 3.50 21.87 17.73
C ALA A 221 2.34 21.84 18.74
N LEU A 222 2.02 20.68 19.30
CA LEU A 222 0.90 20.52 20.23
C LEU A 222 1.37 20.74 21.68
N PRO A 223 0.53 21.37 22.52
CA PRO A 223 0.84 21.54 23.96
C PRO A 223 1.08 20.19 24.65
N PRO A 224 1.94 20.13 25.67
CA PRO A 224 2.15 18.93 26.46
C PRO A 224 0.84 18.37 27.04
N GLY A 225 0.68 17.04 27.01
CA GLY A 225 -0.50 16.36 27.56
C GLY A 225 -1.72 16.30 26.63
N VAL A 226 -1.72 17.00 25.49
CA VAL A 226 -2.81 16.90 24.49
C VAL A 226 -2.83 15.52 23.85
N ILE A 227 -1.67 14.94 23.58
CA ILE A 227 -1.55 13.57 23.07
C ILE A 227 -1.62 12.60 24.24
N GLN A 228 -2.66 11.78 24.28
CA GLN A 228 -2.83 10.73 25.29
C GLN A 228 -2.61 9.37 24.64
N LEU A 229 -1.52 8.71 24.99
CA LEU A 229 -1.17 7.37 24.54
C LEU A 229 -1.86 6.29 25.39
N GLY A 230 -1.97 5.07 24.85
CA GLY A 230 -2.58 3.94 25.57
C GLY A 230 -4.09 4.04 25.81
N ARG A 231 -4.77 5.00 25.21
CA ARG A 231 -6.19 5.28 25.44
C ARG A 231 -7.06 4.60 24.37
N LYS A 232 -7.52 3.39 24.65
CA LYS A 232 -8.39 2.63 23.75
C LYS A 232 -9.86 3.00 23.99
N VAL A 233 -10.48 3.63 22.97
CA VAL A 233 -11.94 3.86 22.94
C VAL A 233 -12.62 2.53 22.59
N THR A 234 -13.62 2.17 23.35
CA THR A 234 -14.44 0.96 23.16
C THR A 234 -15.84 1.28 22.64
N ARG A 235 -16.37 2.45 22.98
CA ARG A 235 -17.71 2.88 22.54
C ARG A 235 -17.75 4.40 22.39
N ILE A 236 -18.48 4.85 21.37
CA ILE A 236 -18.77 6.25 21.07
C ILE A 236 -20.28 6.41 21.10
N GLN A 237 -20.80 7.07 22.12
CA GLN A 237 -22.21 7.45 22.17
C GLN A 237 -22.36 8.83 21.57
N TRP A 238 -23.35 8.99 20.68
CA TRP A 238 -23.64 10.25 19.99
C TRP A 238 -25.15 10.40 19.86
N GLN A 239 -25.68 11.58 19.59
CA GLN A 239 -27.11 11.89 19.64
C GLN A 239 -27.77 11.41 20.93
N PRO A 240 -27.34 11.88 22.11
CA PRO A 240 -27.95 11.49 23.35
C PRO A 240 -29.44 11.87 23.31
N GLU A 241 -30.33 10.93 23.72
CA GLU A 241 -31.73 11.25 23.94
C GLU A 241 -31.82 12.44 24.89
N ARG A 242 -32.61 13.47 24.52
CA ARG A 242 -32.89 14.57 25.41
C ARG A 242 -33.80 14.06 26.54
N HIS A 243 -33.19 13.50 27.58
CA HIS A 243 -33.90 13.33 28.82
C HIS A 243 -34.02 14.71 29.47
N GLU A 244 -35.20 15.33 29.31
CA GLU A 244 -35.63 16.47 30.09
C GLU A 244 -35.87 16.06 31.58
N GLN A 245 -34.81 15.67 32.26
CA GLN A 245 -34.84 15.50 33.70
C GLN A 245 -33.78 16.38 34.32
N ASN A 246 -34.25 17.44 34.97
CA ASN A 246 -33.49 18.34 35.83
C ASN A 246 -32.46 19.30 35.19
N GLY A 247 -32.88 20.25 34.31
CA GLY A 247 -32.25 21.58 34.21
C GLY A 247 -30.76 21.73 33.89
N PHE A 248 -29.96 20.67 33.97
CA PHE A 248 -28.54 20.63 33.67
C PHE A 248 -28.30 19.67 32.49
N CYS A 249 -28.54 20.16 31.27
CA CYS A 249 -28.11 19.47 30.08
C CYS A 249 -26.57 19.46 30.09
N SER A 250 -25.95 18.28 30.13
CA SER A 250 -24.52 18.15 29.80
C SER A 250 -24.37 18.69 28.37
N SER A 251 -23.68 19.82 28.23
CA SER A 251 -23.61 20.60 27.00
C SER A 251 -22.89 19.86 25.85
N ARG A 252 -22.27 18.70 26.11
CA ARG A 252 -21.42 17.98 25.18
C ARG A 252 -22.10 16.70 24.67
N PRO A 253 -22.45 16.66 23.36
CA PRO A 253 -23.32 15.62 22.80
C PRO A 253 -22.62 14.27 22.58
N VAL A 254 -21.28 14.19 22.63
CA VAL A 254 -20.56 12.94 22.37
C VAL A 254 -19.90 12.44 23.66
N LYS A 255 -20.08 11.12 23.92
CA LYS A 255 -19.51 10.45 25.08
C LYS A 255 -18.64 9.29 24.63
N LEU A 256 -17.36 9.33 25.00
CA LEU A 256 -16.38 8.30 24.71
C LEU A 256 -16.19 7.40 25.92
N HIS A 257 -16.29 6.09 25.73
CA HIS A 257 -15.99 5.08 26.73
C HIS A 257 -14.62 4.43 26.42
N PHE A 258 -13.82 4.24 27.44
CA PHE A 258 -12.49 3.64 27.30
C PHE A 258 -12.43 2.26 27.94
N CYS A 259 -11.43 1.47 27.53
CA CYS A 259 -11.23 0.11 28.04
C CYS A 259 -10.87 0.07 29.54
N ASP A 260 -10.38 1.16 30.12
CA ASP A 260 -10.10 1.33 31.55
C ASP A 260 -11.35 1.71 32.37
N GLY A 261 -12.53 1.74 31.76
CA GLY A 261 -13.78 2.15 32.37
C GLY A 261 -13.98 3.67 32.47
N SER A 262 -12.97 4.47 32.14
CA SER A 262 -13.11 5.93 32.16
C SER A 262 -14.00 6.43 31.01
N VAL A 263 -14.52 7.66 31.20
CA VAL A 263 -15.42 8.31 30.24
C VAL A 263 -14.95 9.72 29.98
N MET A 264 -15.12 10.19 28.73
CA MET A 264 -14.86 11.56 28.33
C MET A 264 -16.05 12.10 27.53
N HIS A 265 -16.42 13.35 27.78
CA HIS A 265 -17.41 14.08 27.00
C HIS A 265 -16.73 15.07 26.06
N ALA A 266 -17.24 15.18 24.83
CA ALA A 266 -16.72 16.05 23.79
C ALA A 266 -17.86 16.70 23.01
N ASP A 267 -17.58 17.88 22.46
CA ASP A 267 -18.49 18.56 21.52
C ASP A 267 -18.43 17.89 20.14
N HIS A 268 -17.22 17.54 19.72
CA HIS A 268 -16.90 16.91 18.45
C HIS A 268 -15.87 15.80 18.63
N VAL A 269 -15.95 14.77 17.80
CA VAL A 269 -14.97 13.68 17.75
C VAL A 269 -14.55 13.45 16.30
N ILE A 270 -13.27 13.56 15.99
CA ILE A 270 -12.70 13.19 14.70
C ILE A 270 -12.19 11.75 14.80
N ILE A 271 -12.77 10.86 14.02
CA ILE A 271 -12.44 9.42 13.97
C ILE A 271 -11.40 9.19 12.88
N THR A 272 -10.24 8.66 13.26
CA THR A 272 -9.12 8.39 12.37
C THR A 272 -8.67 6.93 12.38
N VAL A 273 -9.53 6.02 12.84
CA VAL A 273 -9.26 4.59 12.80
C VAL A 273 -9.20 4.10 11.34
N SER A 274 -8.51 2.99 11.10
CA SER A 274 -8.43 2.41 9.75
C SER A 274 -9.80 1.96 9.24
N LEU A 275 -9.94 1.83 7.93
CA LEU A 275 -11.14 1.27 7.32
C LEU A 275 -11.42 -0.16 7.82
N GLY A 276 -10.36 -0.96 8.12
CA GLY A 276 -10.53 -2.29 8.69
C GLY A 276 -11.22 -2.28 10.05
N VAL A 277 -10.86 -1.33 10.91
CA VAL A 277 -11.53 -1.13 12.22
C VAL A 277 -12.97 -0.65 12.04
N LEU A 278 -13.24 0.25 11.08
CA LEU A 278 -14.62 0.67 10.76
C LEU A 278 -15.46 -0.49 10.25
N LYS A 279 -14.91 -1.33 9.35
CA LYS A 279 -15.59 -2.55 8.87
C LYS A 279 -15.95 -3.51 10.01
N ALA A 280 -15.04 -3.72 10.94
CA ALA A 280 -15.30 -4.53 12.13
C ALA A 280 -16.40 -3.89 13.02
N ALA A 281 -16.37 -2.57 13.16
CA ALA A 281 -17.29 -1.82 14.03
C ALA A 281 -18.74 -1.79 13.52
N ILE A 282 -18.99 -1.93 12.21
CA ILE A 282 -20.35 -1.96 11.65
C ILE A 282 -20.98 -3.36 11.66
N GLY A 283 -20.17 -4.41 11.82
CA GLY A 283 -20.63 -5.80 11.86
C GLY A 283 -21.02 -6.32 13.25
N ASP A 284 -20.87 -5.51 14.29
CA ASP A 284 -21.16 -5.90 15.68
C ASP A 284 -22.38 -5.14 16.20
N ASP A 285 -23.41 -5.87 16.63
CA ASP A 285 -24.64 -5.31 17.22
C ASP A 285 -24.37 -4.50 18.52
N GLN A 286 -23.26 -4.79 19.21
CA GLN A 286 -22.76 -4.02 20.34
C GLN A 286 -21.62 -3.08 19.95
N GLY A 287 -21.55 -2.70 18.67
CA GLY A 287 -20.44 -2.03 18.03
C GLY A 287 -19.95 -0.74 18.68
N MET A 288 -18.87 -0.22 18.08
CA MET A 288 -18.22 1.02 18.56
C MET A 288 -19.16 2.23 18.62
N PHE A 289 -20.21 2.28 17.81
CA PHE A 289 -21.10 3.44 17.67
C PHE A 289 -22.47 3.20 18.29
N GLN A 290 -22.95 4.13 19.12
CA GLN A 290 -24.29 4.11 19.72
C GLN A 290 -24.95 5.51 19.62
N PRO A 291 -26.03 5.64 18.81
CA PRO A 291 -26.62 4.63 17.94
C PRO A 291 -25.65 4.14 16.86
N PRO A 292 -25.94 3.04 16.16
CA PRO A 292 -25.16 2.57 15.01
C PRO A 292 -25.01 3.64 13.95
N LEU A 293 -23.98 3.52 13.10
CA LEU A 293 -23.82 4.40 11.93
C LEU A 293 -25.03 4.26 11.00
N PRO A 294 -25.46 5.34 10.33
CA PRO A 294 -26.55 5.27 9.36
C PRO A 294 -26.25 4.26 8.24
N ASN A 295 -27.27 3.56 7.74
CA ASN A 295 -27.12 2.50 6.75
C ASN A 295 -26.31 2.93 5.52
N TYR A 296 -26.59 4.10 4.96
CA TYR A 296 -25.85 4.60 3.79
C TYR A 296 -24.36 4.68 4.02
N LYS A 297 -23.91 5.06 5.24
CA LYS A 297 -22.49 5.14 5.62
C LYS A 297 -21.92 3.74 5.88
N ALA A 298 -22.66 2.87 6.55
CA ALA A 298 -22.26 1.48 6.78
C ALA A 298 -22.09 0.71 5.45
N GLU A 299 -22.97 0.94 4.48
CA GLU A 299 -22.88 0.36 3.15
C GLU A 299 -21.64 0.86 2.38
N ALA A 300 -21.34 2.17 2.42
CA ALA A 300 -20.13 2.72 1.82
C ALA A 300 -18.86 2.12 2.43
N ILE A 301 -18.80 2.03 3.77
CA ILE A 301 -17.71 1.35 4.50
C ILE A 301 -17.58 -0.12 4.06
N SER A 302 -18.70 -0.83 3.90
CA SER A 302 -18.70 -2.23 3.47
C SER A 302 -18.13 -2.42 2.07
N ARG A 303 -18.55 -1.58 1.10
CA ARG A 303 -18.19 -1.71 -0.32
C ARG A 303 -16.72 -1.40 -0.60
N LEU A 304 -16.12 -0.41 0.07
CA LEU A 304 -14.72 -0.05 -0.11
C LEU A 304 -13.80 -1.25 0.15
N GLY A 305 -12.79 -1.42 -0.68
CA GLY A 305 -11.74 -2.41 -0.50
C GLY A 305 -10.77 -2.02 0.63
N PHE A 306 -10.28 -3.00 1.37
CA PHE A 306 -9.24 -2.81 2.36
C PHE A 306 -8.34 -4.03 2.38
N GLY A 307 -7.09 -3.85 1.97
CA GLY A 307 -6.19 -4.96 1.74
C GLY A 307 -5.09 -5.08 2.79
N VAL A 308 -4.28 -6.12 2.62
CA VAL A 308 -3.13 -6.39 3.46
C VAL A 308 -1.88 -6.40 2.62
N VAL A 309 -0.91 -5.60 3.01
CA VAL A 309 0.46 -5.64 2.49
C VAL A 309 1.41 -5.73 3.68
N ASN A 310 2.24 -6.78 3.68
CA ASN A 310 3.25 -7.00 4.70
C ASN A 310 4.66 -6.97 4.10
N LYS A 311 5.59 -6.54 4.92
CA LYS A 311 7.02 -6.53 4.64
C LYS A 311 7.70 -7.64 5.41
N LEU A 312 8.65 -8.29 4.76
CA LEU A 312 9.56 -9.24 5.36
C LEU A 312 10.99 -8.72 5.21
N PHE A 313 11.61 -8.37 6.31
CA PHE A 313 13.02 -8.03 6.39
C PHE A 313 13.81 -9.27 6.80
N MET A 314 14.91 -9.53 6.11
CA MET A 314 15.73 -10.74 6.30
C MET A 314 17.19 -10.36 6.33
N GLN A 315 17.92 -10.75 7.39
CA GLN A 315 19.35 -10.55 7.47
C GLN A 315 20.10 -11.71 6.81
N LEU A 316 20.91 -11.39 5.82
CA LEU A 316 21.84 -12.37 5.22
C LEU A 316 22.82 -12.90 6.28
N SER A 317 23.04 -14.22 6.28
CA SER A 317 24.05 -14.85 7.11
C SER A 317 25.46 -14.47 6.66
N PRO A 318 26.42 -14.26 7.57
CA PRO A 318 27.81 -13.98 7.21
C PRO A 318 28.46 -15.02 6.30
N THR A 319 28.04 -16.28 6.41
CA THR A 319 28.49 -17.40 5.58
C THR A 319 28.13 -17.27 4.10
N THR A 320 27.10 -16.50 3.79
CA THR A 320 26.67 -16.22 2.41
C THR A 320 27.71 -15.38 1.63
N HIS A 321 28.66 -14.76 2.32
CA HIS A 321 29.66 -13.85 1.73
C HIS A 321 31.02 -14.50 1.42
N HIS A 322 31.18 -15.81 1.61
CA HIS A 322 32.44 -16.49 1.31
C HIS A 322 32.62 -16.71 -0.21
N CYS A 323 33.23 -15.70 -0.89
CA CYS A 323 33.76 -15.89 -2.23
C CYS A 323 35.03 -16.77 -2.15
N LYS A 324 35.12 -17.80 -3.00
CA LYS A 324 36.30 -18.66 -3.15
C LYS A 324 37.55 -17.93 -3.68
N ASP A 325 37.43 -16.68 -4.13
CA ASP A 325 38.46 -15.94 -4.86
C ASP A 325 39.26 -14.93 -4.03
N GLY A 326 39.32 -15.05 -2.70
CA GLY A 326 40.26 -14.31 -1.85
C GLY A 326 40.18 -12.75 -1.87
N HIS A 327 39.33 -12.14 -2.66
CA HIS A 327 39.11 -10.69 -2.69
C HIS A 327 37.96 -10.32 -1.74
N HIS A 328 38.30 -9.80 -0.57
CA HIS A 328 37.42 -9.39 0.52
C HIS A 328 36.61 -8.10 0.24
N ARG A 329 35.92 -7.99 -0.88
CA ARG A 329 34.83 -7.01 -0.99
C ARG A 329 33.53 -7.78 -0.95
N PRO A 330 32.62 -7.54 0.03
CA PRO A 330 31.29 -8.09 -0.03
C PRO A 330 30.65 -7.66 -1.34
N LYS A 331 30.37 -8.63 -2.23
CA LYS A 331 29.60 -8.32 -3.44
C LYS A 331 28.24 -7.81 -2.99
N ARG A 332 27.89 -6.62 -3.46
CA ARG A 332 26.59 -6.01 -3.21
C ARG A 332 25.48 -6.94 -3.68
N PHE A 333 24.46 -7.17 -2.84
CA PHE A 333 23.29 -7.95 -3.25
C PHE A 333 22.51 -7.16 -4.31
N PRO A 334 22.17 -7.78 -5.46
CA PRO A 334 21.45 -7.06 -6.52
C PRO A 334 19.96 -6.84 -6.16
N TYR A 335 19.32 -5.93 -6.90
CA TYR A 335 17.86 -5.87 -6.93
C TYR A 335 17.34 -6.98 -7.84
N LEU A 336 16.57 -7.91 -7.29
CA LEU A 336 16.01 -9.03 -8.03
C LEU A 336 14.53 -8.84 -8.33
N GLN A 337 14.14 -9.07 -9.57
CA GLN A 337 12.77 -9.32 -9.98
C GLN A 337 12.60 -10.84 -10.17
N LEU A 338 11.58 -11.40 -9.56
CA LEU A 338 11.39 -12.84 -9.43
C LEU A 338 10.24 -13.31 -10.32
N VAL A 339 10.56 -14.14 -11.29
CA VAL A 339 9.59 -14.71 -12.25
C VAL A 339 9.34 -16.17 -11.87
N PHE A 340 8.17 -16.43 -11.29
CA PHE A 340 7.77 -17.75 -10.83
C PHE A 340 6.94 -18.49 -11.88
N HIS A 341 7.05 -19.81 -11.92
CA HIS A 341 6.04 -20.64 -12.59
C HIS A 341 4.66 -20.45 -11.93
N SER A 342 3.62 -20.58 -12.76
CA SER A 342 2.24 -20.62 -12.26
C SER A 342 2.12 -21.63 -11.10
N PRO A 343 1.32 -21.33 -10.04
CA PRO A 343 1.12 -22.26 -8.92
C PRO A 343 0.62 -23.66 -9.34
N HIS A 344 -0.02 -23.75 -10.48
CA HIS A 344 -0.55 -25.02 -11.02
C HIS A 344 0.40 -25.71 -12.01
N SER A 345 1.55 -25.11 -12.31
CA SER A 345 2.52 -25.69 -13.24
C SER A 345 3.20 -26.93 -12.63
N GLU A 346 3.28 -28.01 -13.39
CA GLU A 346 4.07 -29.21 -13.03
C GLU A 346 5.58 -28.92 -12.98
N MET A 347 6.01 -27.83 -13.64
CA MET A 347 7.43 -27.42 -13.73
C MET A 347 7.86 -26.58 -12.53
N ARG A 348 6.94 -26.21 -11.63
CA ARG A 348 7.28 -25.42 -10.45
C ARG A 348 8.25 -26.14 -9.50
N HIS A 349 9.17 -25.42 -8.92
CA HIS A 349 10.10 -25.98 -7.93
C HIS A 349 9.36 -26.33 -6.62
N LYS A 350 9.37 -27.61 -6.24
CA LYS A 350 8.54 -28.14 -5.14
C LYS A 350 8.92 -27.60 -3.75
N LYS A 351 10.17 -27.15 -3.56
CA LYS A 351 10.66 -26.61 -2.27
C LYS A 351 10.21 -25.16 -2.04
N ILE A 352 9.84 -24.42 -3.07
CA ILE A 352 9.36 -23.05 -2.92
C ILE A 352 7.98 -23.08 -2.27
N PRO A 353 7.80 -22.55 -1.06
CA PRO A 353 6.51 -22.54 -0.41
C PRO A 353 5.51 -21.63 -1.12
N TRP A 354 4.22 -21.94 -1.03
CA TRP A 354 3.17 -21.24 -1.75
C TRP A 354 3.13 -19.73 -1.42
N TRP A 355 3.40 -19.36 -0.18
CA TRP A 355 3.36 -17.98 0.28
C TRP A 355 4.50 -17.12 -0.29
N MET A 356 5.60 -17.71 -0.78
CA MET A 356 6.68 -17.00 -1.47
C MET A 356 6.40 -16.74 -2.96
N ARG A 357 5.50 -17.54 -3.58
CA ARG A 357 5.34 -17.57 -5.06
C ARG A 357 4.78 -16.32 -5.70
N ARG A 358 4.32 -15.37 -4.91
CA ARG A 358 3.83 -14.09 -5.38
C ARG A 358 4.59 -12.89 -4.82
N SER A 359 5.80 -13.12 -4.28
CA SER A 359 6.70 -12.02 -3.92
C SER A 359 7.48 -11.58 -5.17
N PRO A 360 7.20 -10.37 -5.71
CA PRO A 360 7.73 -9.99 -7.03
C PRO A 360 9.19 -9.58 -6.99
N THR A 361 9.71 -9.16 -5.84
CA THR A 361 11.04 -8.55 -5.70
C THR A 361 11.74 -8.98 -4.42
N LEU A 362 13.07 -9.01 -4.51
CA LEU A 362 13.97 -9.06 -3.37
C LEU A 362 15.05 -7.99 -3.54
N CYS A 363 15.15 -7.09 -2.60
CA CYS A 363 16.13 -6.01 -2.68
C CYS A 363 16.80 -5.72 -1.33
N PRO A 364 18.07 -5.28 -1.32
CA PRO A 364 18.66 -4.72 -0.12
C PRO A 364 17.97 -3.41 0.23
N ILE A 365 17.74 -3.15 1.52
CA ILE A 365 17.08 -1.91 1.95
C ILE A 365 17.95 -0.68 1.70
N TYR A 366 19.26 -0.84 1.70
CA TYR A 366 20.25 0.19 1.37
C TYR A 366 21.37 -0.40 0.50
N LYS A 367 22.12 0.46 -0.14
CA LYS A 367 23.20 0.10 -1.09
C LYS A 367 24.18 -0.96 -0.56
N ASN A 368 24.51 -0.96 0.72
CA ASN A 368 25.48 -1.87 1.34
C ASN A 368 24.89 -2.63 2.53
N SER A 369 23.56 -2.68 2.66
CA SER A 369 22.92 -3.40 3.74
C SER A 369 22.96 -4.91 3.51
N SER A 370 23.14 -5.66 4.59
CA SER A 370 22.91 -7.10 4.63
C SER A 370 21.46 -7.48 4.91
N VAL A 371 20.59 -6.50 5.10
CA VAL A 371 19.15 -6.68 5.27
C VAL A 371 18.45 -6.58 3.93
N LEU A 372 17.74 -7.64 3.57
CA LEU A 372 16.93 -7.70 2.35
C LEU A 372 15.45 -7.55 2.69
N LEU A 373 14.71 -7.02 1.75
CA LEU A 373 13.28 -6.75 1.84
C LEU A 373 12.50 -7.47 0.74
N CYS A 374 11.42 -8.12 1.15
CA CYS A 374 10.35 -8.64 0.28
C CYS A 374 9.00 -8.06 0.67
N TRP A 375 8.11 -7.94 -0.29
CA TRP A 375 6.75 -7.48 -0.13
C TRP A 375 5.74 -8.58 -0.42
N PHE A 376 4.69 -8.63 0.39
CA PHE A 376 3.61 -9.62 0.28
C PHE A 376 2.26 -8.90 0.31
N ALA A 377 1.33 -9.34 -0.51
CA ALA A 377 -0.03 -8.82 -0.54
C ALA A 377 -1.06 -9.94 -0.39
N GLY A 378 -2.25 -9.62 0.13
CA GLY A 378 -3.37 -10.54 0.18
C GLY A 378 -3.15 -11.75 1.09
N GLU A 379 -3.49 -12.95 0.61
CA GLU A 379 -3.43 -14.19 1.39
C GLU A 379 -1.98 -14.58 1.78
N GLU A 380 -1.01 -14.30 0.90
CA GLU A 380 0.40 -14.52 1.18
C GLU A 380 0.88 -13.64 2.36
N ALA A 381 0.42 -12.38 2.41
CA ALA A 381 0.71 -11.48 3.52
C ALA A 381 0.08 -11.96 4.84
N LYS A 382 -1.15 -12.44 4.81
CA LYS A 382 -1.84 -13.00 5.99
C LYS A 382 -1.15 -14.28 6.47
N ALA A 383 -0.79 -15.17 5.57
CA ALA A 383 -0.07 -16.40 5.91
C ALA A 383 1.26 -16.09 6.61
N LEU A 384 2.04 -15.13 6.07
CA LEU A 384 3.31 -14.68 6.64
C LEU A 384 3.19 -14.31 8.13
N GLU A 385 2.08 -13.68 8.55
CA GLU A 385 1.87 -13.28 9.94
C GLU A 385 1.84 -14.46 10.92
N SER A 386 1.33 -15.61 10.49
CA SER A 386 1.16 -16.81 11.30
C SER A 386 2.39 -17.73 11.34
N LEU A 387 3.29 -17.61 10.36
CA LEU A 387 4.49 -18.46 10.28
C LEU A 387 5.47 -18.16 11.41
N LYS A 388 6.20 -19.16 11.86
CA LYS A 388 7.34 -19.00 12.77
C LYS A 388 8.57 -18.49 12.02
N ASP A 389 9.47 -17.82 12.72
CA ASP A 389 10.68 -17.25 12.10
C ASP A 389 11.55 -18.33 11.44
N GLU A 390 11.62 -19.53 12.01
CA GLU A 390 12.35 -20.67 11.43
C GLU A 390 11.73 -21.14 10.11
N GLU A 391 10.38 -21.21 10.03
CA GLU A 391 9.67 -21.57 8.80
C GLU A 391 9.89 -20.53 7.70
N ILE A 392 9.94 -19.24 8.08
CA ILE A 392 10.22 -18.15 7.15
C ILE A 392 11.66 -18.23 6.67
N ILE A 393 12.64 -18.41 7.57
CA ILE A 393 14.06 -18.51 7.21
C ILE A 393 14.27 -19.65 6.22
N ASN A 394 13.74 -20.84 6.52
CA ASN A 394 13.88 -22.01 5.67
C ASN A 394 13.21 -21.82 4.31
N GLY A 395 11.94 -21.34 4.30
CA GLY A 395 11.20 -21.12 3.06
C GLY A 395 11.80 -20.02 2.18
N ALA A 396 12.30 -18.95 2.76
CA ALA A 396 13.02 -17.91 2.03
C ALA A 396 14.36 -18.41 1.49
N SER A 397 15.15 -19.11 2.31
CA SER A 397 16.43 -19.65 1.89
C SER A 397 16.27 -20.65 0.73
N ASP A 398 15.32 -21.57 0.83
CA ASP A 398 14.98 -22.52 -0.26
C ASP A 398 14.54 -21.79 -1.53
N THR A 399 13.71 -20.74 -1.39
CA THR A 399 13.23 -19.95 -2.54
C THR A 399 14.41 -19.28 -3.24
N PHE A 400 15.19 -18.47 -2.54
CA PHE A 400 16.24 -17.69 -3.17
C PHE A 400 17.41 -18.55 -3.64
N SER A 401 17.70 -19.67 -2.97
CA SER A 401 18.67 -20.65 -3.48
C SER A 401 18.22 -21.25 -4.81
N SER A 402 16.91 -21.47 -5.02
CA SER A 402 16.38 -21.97 -6.30
C SER A 402 16.46 -20.97 -7.45
N PHE A 403 16.56 -19.67 -7.15
CA PHE A 403 16.75 -18.61 -8.14
C PHE A 403 18.23 -18.29 -8.38
N LEU A 404 19.11 -18.47 -7.41
CA LEU A 404 20.50 -18.02 -7.48
C LEU A 404 21.50 -19.17 -7.76
N CYS A 405 21.01 -20.36 -8.08
CA CYS A 405 21.83 -21.57 -8.26
C CYS A 405 22.79 -21.53 -9.48
N SER A 406 22.60 -20.63 -10.46
CA SER A 406 23.40 -20.56 -11.67
C SER A 406 24.10 -19.23 -11.81
N GLY A 407 25.41 -19.16 -11.55
CA GLY A 407 26.24 -18.03 -11.95
C GLY A 407 26.52 -16.94 -10.91
N TYR A 408 25.92 -17.01 -9.73
CA TYR A 408 26.32 -16.18 -8.59
C TYR A 408 27.28 -16.93 -7.68
N SER A 409 28.24 -16.19 -7.07
CA SER A 409 29.10 -16.73 -6.01
C SER A 409 28.34 -17.09 -4.73
N TYR A 410 27.01 -17.04 -4.77
CA TYR A 410 26.13 -17.43 -3.67
C TYR A 410 25.65 -18.87 -3.91
N ASN A 411 26.43 -19.85 -3.50
CA ASN A 411 26.04 -21.26 -3.61
C ASN A 411 24.85 -21.62 -2.70
N GLU A 412 24.65 -20.87 -1.62
CA GLU A 412 23.50 -20.97 -0.72
C GLU A 412 23.20 -19.59 -0.13
N VAL A 413 21.98 -19.12 -0.33
CA VAL A 413 21.48 -17.91 0.36
C VAL A 413 20.86 -18.37 1.68
N GLN A 414 21.44 -17.93 2.78
CA GLN A 414 20.95 -18.22 4.11
C GLN A 414 20.67 -16.94 4.87
N PHE A 415 19.62 -16.97 5.69
CA PHE A 415 19.22 -15.87 6.55
C PHE A 415 19.43 -16.24 8.01
N SER A 416 19.89 -15.28 8.82
CA SER A 416 20.15 -15.46 10.24
C SER A 416 19.02 -14.93 11.12
N LYS A 417 18.31 -13.90 10.65
CA LYS A 417 17.21 -13.26 11.38
C LYS A 417 16.16 -12.77 10.39
N VAL A 418 14.91 -12.70 10.85
CA VAL A 418 13.79 -12.16 10.10
C VAL A 418 12.96 -11.23 10.97
N LEU A 419 12.34 -10.25 10.35
CA LEU A 419 11.33 -9.39 10.95
C LEU A 419 10.20 -9.22 9.95
N LYS A 420 8.98 -9.51 10.36
CA LYS A 420 7.77 -9.35 9.53
C LYS A 420 6.80 -8.35 10.13
N THR A 421 6.09 -7.63 9.30
CA THR A 421 4.95 -6.82 9.74
C THR A 421 3.70 -7.68 9.91
N LYS A 422 2.72 -7.20 10.68
CA LYS A 422 1.49 -7.92 11.02
C LYS A 422 0.28 -6.98 10.95
N TRP A 423 0.03 -6.44 9.77
CA TRP A 423 -1.04 -5.44 9.61
C TRP A 423 -2.44 -6.06 9.61
N ALA A 424 -2.61 -7.32 9.18
CA ALA A 424 -3.91 -7.99 9.15
C ALA A 424 -4.41 -8.35 10.55
N THR A 425 -3.53 -8.88 11.40
CA THR A 425 -3.90 -9.39 12.73
C THR A 425 -3.79 -8.35 13.84
N ASP A 426 -3.18 -7.19 13.58
CA ASP A 426 -3.17 -6.09 14.57
C ASP A 426 -4.58 -5.49 14.69
N PRO A 427 -5.24 -5.65 15.87
CA PRO A 427 -6.64 -5.24 16.06
C PRO A 427 -6.86 -3.74 15.95
N LEU A 428 -5.80 -2.94 15.88
CA LEU A 428 -5.85 -1.49 15.73
C LEU A 428 -5.86 -1.05 14.26
N PHE A 429 -5.60 -1.99 13.33
CA PHE A 429 -5.53 -1.68 11.91
C PHE A 429 -6.37 -2.62 11.05
N LEU A 430 -6.32 -3.95 11.29
CA LEU A 430 -7.06 -4.99 10.56
C LEU A 430 -6.85 -4.91 9.04
N GLY A 431 -5.65 -4.53 8.63
CA GLY A 431 -5.22 -4.35 7.24
C GLY A 431 -4.27 -3.17 7.06
N SER A 432 -3.87 -2.91 5.82
CA SER A 432 -2.83 -1.93 5.48
C SER A 432 -3.40 -0.61 4.96
N TYR A 433 -4.12 -0.63 3.85
CA TYR A 433 -4.71 0.56 3.22
C TYR A 433 -5.88 0.21 2.30
N SER A 434 -6.65 1.25 1.93
CA SER A 434 -7.89 1.13 1.16
C SER A 434 -7.64 1.08 -0.36
N TYR A 435 -8.61 0.57 -1.10
CA TYR A 435 -8.70 0.64 -2.55
C TYR A 435 -10.18 0.67 -2.97
N VAL A 436 -10.46 1.08 -4.19
CA VAL A 436 -11.82 0.99 -4.74
C VAL A 436 -12.03 -0.44 -5.24
N ALA A 437 -12.90 -1.17 -4.57
CA ALA A 437 -13.25 -2.53 -4.96
C ALA A 437 -14.29 -2.52 -6.08
N VAL A 438 -14.32 -3.58 -6.89
CA VAL A 438 -15.42 -3.81 -7.84
C VAL A 438 -16.75 -3.75 -7.10
N GLY A 439 -17.66 -2.91 -7.57
CA GLY A 439 -18.95 -2.64 -6.91
C GLY A 439 -18.92 -1.49 -5.89
N SER A 440 -17.77 -0.83 -5.72
CA SER A 440 -17.66 0.46 -5.03
C SER A 440 -17.24 1.58 -6.00
N SER A 441 -17.17 2.80 -5.51
CA SER A 441 -16.72 3.95 -6.30
C SER A 441 -16.03 4.99 -5.43
N GLY A 442 -15.44 6.01 -6.05
CA GLY A 442 -14.89 7.17 -5.35
C GLY A 442 -15.90 7.89 -4.45
N GLU A 443 -17.20 7.81 -4.76
CA GLU A 443 -18.28 8.38 -3.95
C GLU A 443 -18.44 7.71 -2.59
N ASP A 444 -18.03 6.47 -2.44
CA ASP A 444 -18.05 5.78 -1.14
C ASP A 444 -17.03 6.40 -0.15
N PHE A 445 -15.89 6.92 -0.65
CA PHE A 445 -14.97 7.69 0.18
C PHE A 445 -15.58 9.03 0.62
N ASP A 446 -16.28 9.72 -0.27
CA ASP A 446 -16.96 10.98 0.05
C ASP A 446 -18.06 10.73 1.06
N THR A 447 -18.87 9.68 0.87
CA THR A 447 -19.92 9.25 1.81
C THR A 447 -19.34 8.90 3.18
N MET A 448 -18.20 8.21 3.22
CA MET A 448 -17.53 7.89 4.47
C MET A 448 -16.97 9.15 5.16
N ALA A 449 -16.54 10.15 4.40
CA ALA A 449 -16.03 11.42 4.90
C ALA A 449 -17.11 12.37 5.46
N GLU A 450 -18.40 12.15 5.15
CA GLU A 450 -19.48 13.01 5.64
C GLU A 450 -19.55 13.01 7.17
N PRO A 451 -19.71 14.17 7.81
CA PRO A 451 -19.91 14.25 9.26
C PRO A 451 -21.29 13.75 9.68
N LEU A 452 -21.44 13.44 10.94
CA LEU A 452 -22.72 13.04 11.56
C LEU A 452 -23.08 13.95 12.73
N PRO A 453 -24.38 14.22 12.93
CA PRO A 453 -25.51 13.92 12.02
C PRO A 453 -25.37 14.65 10.70
N ARG A 454 -25.93 14.08 9.61
CA ARG A 454 -25.84 14.70 8.27
C ARG A 454 -26.55 16.06 8.22
N GLU A 455 -27.77 16.11 8.69
CA GLU A 455 -28.56 17.31 8.94
C GLU A 455 -29.55 17.02 10.05
N SER A 456 -29.64 17.87 11.03
CA SER A 456 -30.66 17.77 12.09
C SER A 456 -30.95 19.17 12.62
N THR A 457 -32.23 19.51 12.57
CA THR A 457 -32.75 20.73 13.23
C THR A 457 -32.85 20.57 14.74
N SER A 458 -32.79 19.33 15.25
CA SER A 458 -32.99 18.99 16.66
C SER A 458 -31.73 18.58 17.41
N SER A 459 -30.63 18.24 16.72
CA SER A 459 -29.38 17.79 17.33
C SER A 459 -28.23 18.72 16.98
N PRO A 460 -27.22 18.90 17.86
CA PRO A 460 -26.02 19.65 17.53
C PRO A 460 -25.33 19.05 16.30
N PRO A 461 -24.85 19.87 15.35
CA PRO A 461 -24.15 19.38 14.15
C PRO A 461 -22.73 18.89 14.49
N LEU A 462 -22.10 18.19 13.52
CA LEU A 462 -20.70 17.82 13.54
C LEU A 462 -20.25 17.03 14.79
N GLN A 463 -21.13 16.16 15.31
CA GLN A 463 -20.79 15.36 16.49
C GLN A 463 -19.67 14.36 16.18
N ILE A 464 -19.75 13.68 15.04
CA ILE A 464 -18.74 12.74 14.56
C ILE A 464 -18.26 13.17 13.18
N LEU A 465 -16.95 13.32 13.05
CA LEU A 465 -16.25 13.61 11.81
C LEU A 465 -15.31 12.44 11.49
N PHE A 466 -14.97 12.26 10.22
CA PHE A 466 -14.13 11.16 9.77
C PHE A 466 -12.94 11.68 8.98
N ALA A 467 -11.74 11.26 9.39
CA ALA A 467 -10.49 11.54 8.69
C ALA A 467 -9.62 10.26 8.61
N GLY A 468 -8.61 10.30 7.79
CA GLY A 468 -7.74 9.17 7.48
C GLY A 468 -7.66 8.95 5.98
N GLU A 469 -6.73 8.12 5.52
CA GLU A 469 -6.49 7.90 4.09
C GLU A 469 -7.73 7.39 3.36
N ALA A 470 -8.57 6.58 4.01
CA ALA A 470 -9.79 6.03 3.44
C ALA A 470 -10.97 7.02 3.41
N THR A 471 -10.75 8.30 3.66
CA THR A 471 -11.76 9.37 3.55
C THR A 471 -11.41 10.43 2.49
N HIS A 472 -10.50 10.10 1.56
CA HIS A 472 -10.06 11.00 0.51
C HIS A 472 -10.19 10.34 -0.85
N ARG A 473 -11.14 10.80 -1.68
CA ARG A 473 -11.53 10.19 -2.95
C ARG A 473 -10.37 9.99 -3.93
N THR A 474 -9.47 10.96 -4.06
CA THR A 474 -8.43 10.96 -5.09
C THR A 474 -7.03 10.61 -4.58
N HIS A 475 -6.81 10.64 -3.25
CA HIS A 475 -5.54 10.36 -2.60
C HIS A 475 -5.67 9.30 -1.49
N TYR A 476 -6.66 8.40 -1.62
CA TYR A 476 -6.77 7.26 -0.69
C TYR A 476 -5.47 6.44 -0.65
N SER A 477 -5.30 5.60 0.33
CA SER A 477 -4.11 4.75 0.55
C SER A 477 -2.81 5.49 0.87
N THR A 478 -2.81 6.83 0.89
CA THR A 478 -1.59 7.63 1.00
C THR A 478 -1.52 8.42 2.30
N THR A 479 -0.31 8.73 2.71
CA THR A 479 -0.04 9.59 3.88
C THR A 479 -0.47 11.04 3.64
N HIS A 480 -0.34 11.53 2.40
CA HIS A 480 -0.82 12.88 2.07
C HIS A 480 -2.35 12.95 1.99
N GLY A 481 -3.03 11.89 1.57
CA GLY A 481 -4.50 11.82 1.66
C GLY A 481 -4.98 11.84 3.11
N ALA A 482 -4.29 11.12 4.01
CA ALA A 482 -4.56 11.21 5.44
C ALA A 482 -4.34 12.64 5.98
N TYR A 483 -3.26 13.31 5.58
CA TYR A 483 -2.97 14.69 5.96
C TYR A 483 -4.07 15.66 5.47
N PHE A 484 -4.46 15.58 4.21
CA PHE A 484 -5.53 16.42 3.66
C PHE A 484 -6.87 16.18 4.33
N SER A 485 -7.19 14.94 4.67
CA SER A 485 -8.43 14.64 5.38
C SER A 485 -8.45 15.28 6.78
N GLY A 486 -7.31 15.31 7.46
CA GLY A 486 -7.16 16.02 8.74
C GLY A 486 -7.37 17.54 8.59
N LEU A 487 -6.77 18.16 7.57
CA LEU A 487 -6.98 19.57 7.25
C LEU A 487 -8.44 19.88 6.89
N ARG A 488 -9.10 19.00 6.15
CA ARG A 488 -10.52 19.14 5.80
C ARG A 488 -11.39 19.23 7.06
N GLU A 489 -11.21 18.31 7.98
CA GLU A 489 -12.05 18.30 9.21
C GLU A 489 -11.69 19.45 10.17
N ALA A 490 -10.41 19.82 10.26
CA ALA A 490 -10.02 21.00 11.02
C ALA A 490 -10.65 22.29 10.49
N ASN A 491 -10.61 22.48 9.14
CA ASN A 491 -11.25 23.63 8.50
C ASN A 491 -12.78 23.61 8.68
N ARG A 492 -13.41 22.43 8.62
CA ARG A 492 -14.85 22.28 8.86
C ARG A 492 -15.25 22.77 10.27
N LEU A 493 -14.48 22.38 11.28
CA LEU A 493 -14.70 22.85 12.64
C LEU A 493 -14.44 24.37 12.79
N LEU A 494 -13.37 24.89 12.22
CA LEU A 494 -13.07 26.32 12.23
C LEU A 494 -14.22 27.13 11.62
N GLN A 495 -14.73 26.74 10.45
CA GLN A 495 -15.86 27.38 9.78
C GLN A 495 -17.12 27.33 10.65
N HIS A 496 -17.39 26.19 11.30
CA HIS A 496 -18.51 26.05 12.22
C HIS A 496 -18.43 27.05 13.37
N TYR A 497 -17.30 27.15 14.04
CA TYR A 497 -17.13 28.07 15.17
C TYR A 497 -17.08 29.55 14.75
N HIS A 498 -16.57 29.86 13.56
CA HIS A 498 -16.68 31.20 12.99
C HIS A 498 -18.14 31.58 12.73
N SER A 499 -18.96 30.67 12.20
CA SER A 499 -20.38 30.95 11.97
C SER A 499 -21.19 31.18 13.26
N LEU A 500 -20.71 30.63 14.39
CA LEU A 500 -21.29 30.85 15.70
C LEU A 500 -20.78 32.14 16.38
N GLY A 501 -19.88 32.90 15.75
CA GLY A 501 -19.32 34.15 16.30
C GLY A 501 -18.34 33.93 17.47
N ILE A 502 -17.86 32.70 17.68
CA ILE A 502 -16.95 32.34 18.80
C ILE A 502 -15.52 32.76 18.52
N TYR A 503 -15.15 32.91 17.25
CA TYR A 503 -13.87 33.46 16.80
C TYR A 503 -14.14 34.71 15.97
N ASN A 504 -14.22 35.85 16.59
CA ASN A 504 -14.04 37.13 15.93
C ASN A 504 -12.57 37.51 16.09
N ASN A 505 -11.79 37.43 14.98
CA ASN A 505 -10.43 37.93 14.71
C ASN A 505 -9.44 37.98 15.88
#